data_49fdf26ce3072be9b2b671eb6064ba1d
#
_entry.id   49fdf26ce3072be9b2b671eb6064ba1d
#
_cell.length_a   1.000
_cell.length_b   1.000
_cell.length_c   1.000
_cell.angle_alpha   90.00
_cell.angle_beta   90.00
_cell.angle_gamma   90.00
#
_symmetry.space_group_name_H-M   'P 1'
#
loop_
_entity.id
_entity.type
_entity.pdbx_description
1 polymer ?
#
loop_
_entity_poly.entity_id
_entity_poly.type
_entity_poly.pdbx_seq_one_letter_code
_entity_poly.pdbx_strand_id
1 'polypeptide(L)'
;MCRFLPPVLTKSAQDLFSYNVEQSRHDPNNMVCVFMTHDGLSLQEAVDRVGEVYKETLDSFIENQKRVPSWGDNIDKDVKLYINGMQEWVIGSINWSFVTKRYFGDNGGSVKATGIVDLLSKEKEKA
;
A
#
# COMPACT_ATOMS: atom_id res chain seq x y z
N MET A 1 -11.78 -20.05 4.15
CA MET A 1 -10.67 -19.70 3.24
C MET A 1 -10.06 -18.38 3.71
N CYS A 2 -8.95 -18.44 4.45
CA CYS A 2 -8.25 -17.22 4.90
C CYS A 2 -7.54 -16.60 3.69
N ARG A 3 -8.07 -15.51 3.14
CA ARG A 3 -7.30 -14.67 2.21
C ARG A 3 -6.22 -13.96 3.00
N PHE A 4 -4.98 -14.13 2.60
CA PHE A 4 -3.84 -13.37 3.13
C PHE A 4 -4.00 -11.89 2.74
N LEU A 5 -4.69 -11.11 3.58
CA LEU A 5 -4.97 -9.69 3.34
C LEU A 5 -3.75 -8.76 3.59
N PRO A 6 -2.84 -9.02 4.56
CA PRO A 6 -1.71 -8.14 4.80
C PRO A 6 -0.78 -7.90 3.60
N PRO A 7 -0.46 -8.90 2.75
CA PRO A 7 0.32 -8.65 1.54
C PRO A 7 -0.38 -7.72 0.55
N VAL A 8 -1.71 -7.78 0.44
CA VAL A 8 -2.47 -6.88 -0.45
C VAL A 8 -2.48 -5.45 0.12
N LEU A 9 -2.64 -5.29 1.44
CA LEU A 9 -2.55 -3.99 2.10
C LEU A 9 -1.19 -3.34 1.89
N THR A 10 -0.10 -4.09 2.11
CA THR A 10 1.26 -3.58 1.91
C THR A 10 1.54 -3.28 0.45
N LYS A 11 1.09 -4.13 -0.48
CA LYS A 11 1.32 -3.95 -1.91
C LYS A 11 0.57 -2.73 -2.45
N SER A 12 -0.70 -2.55 -2.15
CA SER A 12 -1.47 -1.39 -2.62
C SER A 12 -0.90 -0.07 -2.07
N ALA A 13 -0.53 -0.03 -0.80
CA ALA A 13 0.15 1.14 -0.24
C ALA A 13 1.52 1.38 -0.89
N GLN A 14 2.31 0.32 -1.11
CA GLN A 14 3.61 0.42 -1.77
C GLN A 14 3.47 0.95 -3.20
N ASP A 15 2.54 0.43 -3.99
CA ASP A 15 2.32 0.87 -5.37
C ASP A 15 1.93 2.35 -5.42
N LEU A 16 1.13 2.82 -4.45
CA LEU A 16 0.77 4.22 -4.35
C LEU A 16 2.00 5.10 -4.07
N PHE A 17 2.88 4.69 -3.14
CA PHE A 17 4.07 5.45 -2.76
C PHE A 17 5.18 5.38 -3.82
N SER A 18 5.35 4.24 -4.49
CA SER A 18 6.39 4.04 -5.50
C SER A 18 6.03 4.59 -6.87
N TYR A 19 4.75 4.86 -7.14
CA TYR A 19 4.26 5.28 -8.45
C TYR A 19 5.11 6.39 -9.08
N ASN A 20 5.44 7.45 -8.31
CA ASN A 20 6.15 8.61 -8.84
C ASN A 20 7.57 8.25 -9.33
N VAL A 21 8.26 7.38 -8.62
CA VAL A 21 9.58 6.89 -9.03
C VAL A 21 9.48 5.92 -10.20
N GLU A 22 8.52 5.01 -10.15
CA GLU A 22 8.32 4.00 -11.20
C GLU A 22 7.86 4.62 -12.53
N GLN A 23 6.91 5.57 -12.49
CA GLN A 23 6.49 6.29 -13.70
C GLN A 23 7.63 7.08 -14.33
N SER A 24 8.54 7.66 -13.52
CA SER A 24 9.70 8.39 -14.04
C SER A 24 10.67 7.49 -14.81
N ARG A 25 10.70 6.20 -14.47
CA ARG A 25 11.55 5.16 -15.08
C ARG A 25 10.84 4.34 -16.15
N HIS A 26 9.63 4.71 -16.54
CA HIS A 26 8.80 3.96 -17.49
C HIS A 26 8.47 2.53 -17.04
N ASP A 27 8.41 2.28 -15.72
CA ASP A 27 8.00 0.98 -15.18
C ASP A 27 6.46 0.95 -15.01
N PRO A 28 5.74 0.13 -15.81
CA PRO A 28 4.29 0.03 -15.75
C PRO A 28 3.81 -0.96 -14.67
N ASN A 29 4.71 -1.64 -13.97
CA ASN A 29 4.38 -2.70 -13.01
C ASN A 29 3.89 -2.13 -11.68
N ASN A 30 2.80 -1.37 -11.75
CA ASN A 30 2.21 -0.65 -10.63
C ASN A 30 0.68 -0.66 -10.75
N MET A 31 -0.04 -0.81 -9.66
CA MET A 31 -1.51 -0.89 -9.63
C MET A 31 -2.16 0.39 -10.19
N VAL A 32 -1.57 1.57 -9.98
CA VAL A 32 -2.04 2.84 -10.56
C VAL A 32 -1.98 2.77 -12.08
N CYS A 33 -0.86 2.29 -12.66
CA CYS A 33 -0.72 2.10 -14.11
C CYS A 33 -1.74 1.10 -14.65
N VAL A 34 -2.02 0.02 -13.92
CA VAL A 34 -3.02 -0.99 -14.31
C VAL A 34 -4.41 -0.34 -14.42
N PHE A 35 -4.85 0.41 -13.43
CA PHE A 35 -6.14 1.09 -13.47
C PHE A 35 -6.23 2.15 -14.57
N MET A 36 -5.16 2.91 -14.79
CA MET A 36 -5.11 3.88 -15.89
C MET A 36 -5.26 3.19 -17.26
N THR A 37 -4.56 2.07 -17.46
CA THR A 37 -4.51 1.41 -18.78
C THR A 37 -5.73 0.54 -19.03
N HIS A 38 -6.16 -0.24 -18.02
CA HIS A 38 -7.22 -1.23 -18.16
C HIS A 38 -8.61 -0.59 -18.04
N ASP A 39 -8.78 0.33 -17.07
CA ASP A 39 -10.07 0.94 -16.77
C ASP A 39 -10.22 2.33 -17.41
N GLY A 40 -9.17 2.83 -18.07
CA GLY A 40 -9.19 4.13 -18.75
C GLY A 40 -9.24 5.32 -17.80
N LEU A 41 -8.82 5.17 -16.54
CA LEU A 41 -8.89 6.21 -15.54
C LEU A 41 -7.78 7.26 -15.74
N SER A 42 -8.07 8.50 -15.36
CA SER A 42 -7.05 9.52 -15.18
C SER A 42 -6.12 9.13 -14.01
N LEU A 43 -4.97 9.78 -13.91
CA LEU A 43 -4.02 9.52 -12.83
C LEU A 43 -4.66 9.68 -11.45
N GLN A 44 -5.39 10.77 -11.22
CA GLN A 44 -6.01 11.00 -9.91
C GLN A 44 -7.09 9.96 -9.59
N GLU A 45 -7.93 9.62 -10.56
CA GLU A 45 -8.95 8.56 -10.39
C GLU A 45 -8.31 7.20 -10.11
N ALA A 46 -7.19 6.88 -10.76
CA ALA A 46 -6.47 5.63 -10.50
C ALA A 46 -5.84 5.61 -9.10
N VAL A 47 -5.27 6.73 -8.64
CA VAL A 47 -4.76 6.90 -7.27
C VAL A 47 -5.88 6.72 -6.25
N ASP A 48 -7.02 7.36 -6.47
CA ASP A 48 -8.19 7.25 -5.60
C ASP A 48 -8.70 5.80 -5.56
N ARG A 49 -8.73 5.12 -6.71
CA ARG A 49 -9.12 3.70 -6.80
C ARG A 49 -8.19 2.76 -6.03
N VAL A 50 -6.88 3.00 -6.06
CA VAL A 50 -5.92 2.24 -5.22
C VAL A 50 -6.21 2.49 -3.73
N GLY A 51 -6.52 3.71 -3.35
CA GLY A 51 -6.93 4.07 -1.98
C GLY A 51 -8.19 3.33 -1.54
N GLU A 52 -9.19 3.21 -2.42
CA GLU A 52 -10.42 2.42 -2.16
C GLU A 52 -10.10 0.94 -1.96
N VAL A 53 -9.28 0.33 -2.84
CA VAL A 53 -8.83 -1.07 -2.70
C VAL A 53 -8.12 -1.29 -1.36
N TYR A 54 -7.27 -0.34 -0.96
CA TYR A 54 -6.61 -0.38 0.34
C TYR A 54 -7.63 -0.39 1.49
N LYS A 55 -8.61 0.54 1.44
CA LYS A 55 -9.64 0.65 2.47
C LYS A 55 -10.52 -0.61 2.54
N GLU A 56 -11.01 -1.11 1.41
CA GLU A 56 -11.82 -2.33 1.32
C GLU A 56 -11.07 -3.54 1.92
N THR A 57 -9.76 -3.62 1.64
CA THR A 57 -8.90 -4.70 2.15
C THR A 57 -8.67 -4.56 3.66
N LEU A 58 -8.49 -3.34 4.16
CA LEU A 58 -8.36 -3.06 5.59
C LEU A 58 -9.64 -3.41 6.36
N ASP A 59 -10.80 -2.99 5.84
CA ASP A 59 -12.11 -3.30 6.42
C ASP A 59 -12.31 -4.83 6.48
N SER A 60 -11.95 -5.53 5.40
CA SER A 60 -12.01 -7.00 5.34
C SER A 60 -11.06 -7.67 6.35
N PHE A 61 -9.87 -7.11 6.57
CA PHE A 61 -8.94 -7.60 7.57
C PHE A 61 -9.51 -7.47 8.98
N ILE A 62 -10.08 -6.30 9.32
CA ILE A 62 -10.69 -6.04 10.62
C ILE A 62 -11.88 -6.99 10.85
N GLU A 63 -12.73 -7.21 9.85
CA GLU A 63 -13.86 -8.13 9.98
C GLU A 63 -13.40 -9.59 10.13
N ASN A 64 -12.36 -10.00 9.43
CA ASN A 64 -11.81 -11.36 9.55
C ASN A 64 -11.19 -11.62 10.93
N GLN A 65 -10.61 -10.62 11.59
CA GLN A 65 -10.13 -10.75 12.96
C GLN A 65 -11.24 -11.17 13.93
N LYS A 66 -12.46 -10.63 13.76
CA LYS A 66 -13.61 -10.95 14.60
C LYS A 66 -14.13 -12.39 14.41
N ARG A 67 -13.75 -13.03 13.29
CA ARG A 67 -14.18 -14.38 12.91
C ARG A 67 -13.12 -15.45 13.19
N VAL A 68 -12.00 -15.08 13.75
CA VAL A 68 -10.93 -16.03 14.11
C VAL A 68 -11.49 -16.94 15.22
N PRO A 69 -11.55 -18.27 15.01
CA PRO A 69 -12.05 -19.20 16.02
C PRO A 69 -11.08 -19.31 17.18
N SER A 70 -11.57 -19.78 18.32
CA SER A 70 -10.73 -20.15 19.46
C SER A 70 -10.28 -21.61 19.33
N TRP A 71 -9.01 -21.83 19.65
CA TRP A 71 -8.40 -23.17 19.75
C TRP A 71 -7.89 -23.46 21.18
N GLY A 72 -8.34 -22.65 22.15
CA GLY A 72 -7.93 -22.70 23.55
C GLY A 72 -6.84 -21.69 23.91
N ASP A 73 -6.80 -21.32 25.18
CA ASP A 73 -6.06 -20.16 25.71
C ASP A 73 -4.60 -20.08 25.28
N ASN A 74 -3.92 -21.23 25.18
CA ASN A 74 -2.50 -21.23 24.83
C ASN A 74 -2.29 -20.89 23.36
N ILE A 75 -3.09 -21.46 22.46
CA ILE A 75 -3.01 -21.21 21.02
C ILE A 75 -3.52 -19.80 20.70
N ASP A 76 -4.60 -19.39 21.35
CA ASP A 76 -5.22 -18.10 21.12
C ASP A 76 -4.29 -16.92 21.44
N LYS A 77 -3.40 -17.09 22.43
CA LYS A 77 -2.34 -16.09 22.71
C LYS A 77 -1.38 -15.92 21.54
N ASP A 78 -0.93 -17.02 20.97
CA ASP A 78 0.01 -17.00 19.84
C ASP A 78 -0.66 -16.45 18.58
N VAL A 79 -1.92 -16.82 18.31
CA VAL A 79 -2.72 -16.30 17.22
C VAL A 79 -2.91 -14.80 17.35
N LYS A 80 -3.23 -14.30 18.54
CA LYS A 80 -3.38 -12.86 18.81
C LYS A 80 -2.07 -12.11 18.59
N LEU A 81 -0.96 -12.66 19.06
CA LEU A 81 0.37 -12.08 18.86
C LEU A 81 0.72 -12.00 17.37
N TYR A 82 0.43 -13.05 16.60
CA TYR A 82 0.64 -13.08 15.14
C TYR A 82 -0.21 -12.02 14.42
N ILE A 83 -1.49 -11.89 14.77
CA ILE A 83 -2.39 -10.89 14.19
C ILE A 83 -1.90 -9.47 14.50
N ASN A 84 -1.49 -9.21 15.74
CA ASN A 84 -0.92 -7.92 16.12
C ASN A 84 0.37 -7.61 15.32
N GLY A 85 1.25 -8.60 15.14
CA GLY A 85 2.45 -8.45 14.33
C GLY A 85 2.14 -8.09 12.87
N MET A 86 1.08 -8.65 12.28
CA MET A 86 0.63 -8.27 10.95
C MET A 86 0.14 -6.81 10.88
N GLN A 87 -0.57 -6.34 11.90
CA GLN A 87 -1.02 -4.93 11.99
C GLN A 87 0.17 -3.98 12.11
N GLU A 88 1.12 -4.31 12.98
CA GLU A 88 2.33 -3.52 13.17
C GLU A 88 3.18 -3.47 11.90
N TRP A 89 3.24 -4.57 11.15
CA TRP A 89 3.92 -4.58 9.84
C TRP A 89 3.30 -3.57 8.87
N VAL A 90 1.97 -3.56 8.73
CA VAL A 90 1.28 -2.64 7.81
C VAL A 90 1.55 -1.19 8.22
N ILE A 91 1.38 -0.87 9.51
CA ILE A 91 1.61 0.48 10.05
C ILE A 91 3.09 0.88 9.91
N GLY A 92 3.99 -0.03 10.23
CA GLY A 92 5.43 0.18 10.12
C GLY A 92 5.87 0.43 8.67
N SER A 93 5.34 -0.34 7.71
CA SER A 93 5.62 -0.18 6.28
C SER A 93 5.17 1.19 5.77
N ILE A 94 3.97 1.65 6.14
CA ILE A 94 3.47 2.97 5.77
C ILE A 94 4.35 4.08 6.35
N ASN A 95 4.64 4.03 7.65
CA ASN A 95 5.47 5.04 8.28
C ASN A 95 6.89 5.08 7.69
N TRP A 96 7.48 3.91 7.47
CA TRP A 96 8.80 3.80 6.84
C TRP A 96 8.81 4.42 5.44
N SER A 97 7.73 4.25 4.67
CA SER A 97 7.62 4.79 3.30
C SER A 97 7.72 6.31 3.24
N PHE A 98 7.30 7.01 4.29
CA PHE A 98 7.47 8.47 4.39
C PHE A 98 8.83 8.91 4.95
N VAL A 99 9.51 8.04 5.69
CA VAL A 99 10.83 8.35 6.28
C VAL A 99 11.96 7.99 5.33
N THR A 100 11.82 6.92 4.56
CA THR A 100 12.81 6.53 3.57
C THR A 100 12.86 7.55 2.43
N LYS A 101 14.08 7.84 1.94
CA LYS A 101 14.25 8.71 0.77
C LYS A 101 13.89 8.02 -0.56
N ARG A 102 13.50 6.75 -0.52
CA ARG A 102 13.26 5.93 -1.71
C ARG A 102 12.12 6.44 -2.58
N TYR A 103 11.02 6.92 -1.97
CA TYR A 103 9.80 7.28 -2.69
C TYR A 103 9.64 8.80 -2.88
N PHE A 104 9.94 9.57 -1.86
CA PHE A 104 9.67 11.01 -1.81
C PHE A 104 10.94 11.85 -1.58
N GLY A 105 12.12 11.25 -1.58
CA GLY A 105 13.37 11.94 -1.27
C GLY A 105 13.31 12.61 0.11
N ASP A 106 13.65 13.88 0.17
CA ASP A 106 13.61 14.67 1.42
C ASP A 106 12.20 15.23 1.73
N ASN A 107 11.22 15.03 0.82
CA ASN A 107 9.87 15.59 0.94
C ASN A 107 8.87 14.67 1.66
N GLY A 108 9.28 13.50 2.16
CA GLY A 108 8.37 12.52 2.76
C GLY A 108 7.50 13.07 3.89
N GLY A 109 8.05 13.96 4.74
CA GLY A 109 7.29 14.62 5.79
C GLY A 109 6.20 15.56 5.25
N SER A 110 6.51 16.34 4.22
CA SER A 110 5.55 17.23 3.55
C SER A 110 4.44 16.43 2.86
N VAL A 111 4.79 15.38 2.13
CA VAL A 111 3.83 14.49 1.47
C VAL A 111 2.90 13.84 2.49
N LYS A 112 3.42 13.37 3.61
CA LYS A 112 2.60 12.80 4.70
C LYS A 112 1.60 13.81 5.25
N ALA A 113 1.98 15.09 5.35
CA ALA A 113 1.15 16.15 5.92
C ALA A 113 0.08 16.68 4.94
N THR A 114 0.42 16.76 3.64
CA THR A 114 -0.42 17.43 2.62
C THR A 114 -1.11 16.46 1.68
N GLY A 115 -0.60 15.25 1.51
CA GLY A 115 -1.04 14.30 0.48
C GLY A 115 -0.67 14.71 -0.95
N ILE A 116 0.16 15.75 -1.13
CA ILE A 116 0.51 16.28 -2.45
C ILE A 116 1.89 15.78 -2.86
N VAL A 117 1.99 15.27 -4.08
CA VAL A 117 3.22 14.77 -4.68
C VAL A 117 3.43 15.44 -6.02
N ASP A 118 4.57 16.13 -6.17
CA ASP A 118 5.00 16.65 -7.47
C ASP A 118 5.61 15.51 -8.31
N LEU A 119 5.11 15.35 -9.54
CA LEU A 119 5.57 14.27 -10.39
C LEU A 119 7.01 14.50 -10.85
N LEU A 120 7.83 13.47 -10.73
CA LEU A 120 9.16 13.45 -11.31
C LEU A 120 9.09 13.44 -12.83
N SER A 121 10.03 14.15 -13.45
CA SER A 121 10.20 14.10 -14.91
C SER A 121 10.60 12.69 -15.35
N LYS A 122 10.08 12.27 -16.50
CA LYS A 122 10.46 10.97 -17.08
C LYS A 122 11.92 10.94 -17.45
N GLU A 123 12.62 9.86 -17.09
CA GLU A 123 13.98 9.60 -17.54
C GLU A 123 14.02 9.45 -19.07
N LYS A 124 15.15 9.84 -19.68
CA LYS A 124 15.33 9.61 -21.12
C LYS A 124 15.36 8.10 -21.37
N GLU A 125 14.59 7.64 -22.35
CA GLU A 125 14.68 6.25 -22.79
C GLU A 125 16.13 5.95 -23.18
N LYS A 126 16.68 4.88 -22.60
CA LYS A 126 18.00 4.41 -23.02
C LYS A 126 17.84 3.86 -24.43
N ALA A 127 18.51 4.52 -25.38
CA ALA A 127 18.59 4.06 -26.75
C ALA A 127 19.23 2.67 -26.86
#